data_170c642ec0028f2b682c582e25ff5211
#
_entry.id   170c642ec0028f2b682c582e25ff5211
#
_cell.length_a   1.000
_cell.length_b   1.000
_cell.length_c   1.000
_cell.angle_alpha   90.00
_cell.angle_beta   90.00
_cell.angle_gamma   90.00
#
_symmetry.space_group_name_H-M   'P 1'
#
loop_
_entity.id
_entity.type
_entity.pdbx_description
1 polymer ?
#
loop_
_entity_poly.entity_id
_entity_poly.type
_entity_poly.pdbx_seq_one_letter_code
_entity_poly.pdbx_strand_id
1 'polypeptide(L)'
;MNRRDFLKSALTITALGTVSRLAAQAGLAKPASVPAETNPGKVTRRSYKNTALTLPVLGFGMMRLPRKGNGIDYATAQKMVDMAMASGANYFDTAWPYHGGESEAFVGKALRKYPRDSYLLASKLPIWAIKSEADAERIFKEQLRKCNTDYFDFYLLHALNGSRWKTVERFKLFEFAERMRKAGKIRKIGFSFHDSPEQLRTIAAAKPWDFALLQINYFDWYNYRSKEQYEIVTKLGIPILVMEPIRGGSLATLNPAATKILKTANPKASTASWALRYAASLPNVLCVLSGMSTPAHMEDNLRTMSPFRPLTATERMTLDSALAAYRKTDSVPCTVCEYCIPCPVGVEIPKVFAAYNQYKISGDRAALNKTLASLPETAAPPPASPAASASKNARRKSIFRRG
;
A
#
# COMPACT_ATOMS: atom_id res chain seq x y z
N MET A 1 -10.71 -41.62 18.33
CA MET A 1 -9.97 -41.06 19.46
C MET A 1 -10.77 -39.86 19.99
N ASN A 2 -11.26 -39.94 21.20
CA ASN A 2 -12.28 -39.04 21.76
C ASN A 2 -11.60 -37.82 22.43
N ARG A 3 -12.21 -36.62 22.36
CA ARG A 3 -11.69 -35.35 22.90
C ARG A 3 -11.25 -35.40 24.39
N ARG A 4 -11.63 -36.42 25.14
CA ARG A 4 -11.24 -36.63 26.54
C ARG A 4 -9.86 -37.25 26.73
N ASP A 5 -9.32 -37.94 25.72
CA ASP A 5 -8.04 -38.65 25.83
C ASP A 5 -6.85 -37.73 25.47
N PHE A 6 -7.12 -36.62 24.76
CA PHE A 6 -6.12 -35.60 24.43
C PHE A 6 -5.74 -34.70 25.62
N LEU A 7 -6.64 -34.57 26.62
CA LEU A 7 -6.40 -33.68 27.78
C LEU A 7 -5.73 -34.39 28.97
N LYS A 8 -5.54 -35.71 28.95
CA LYS A 8 -4.86 -36.42 30.01
C LYS A 8 -3.37 -36.66 29.80
N SER A 9 -2.83 -36.34 28.64
CA SER A 9 -1.39 -36.51 28.34
C SER A 9 -0.55 -35.22 28.53
N ALA A 10 -1.12 -34.14 29.08
CA ALA A 10 -0.45 -32.85 29.26
C ALA A 10 -0.06 -32.50 30.70
N LEU A 11 0.03 -33.50 31.60
CA LEU A 11 0.43 -33.28 33.01
C LEU A 11 1.38 -34.37 33.45
N THR A 12 2.63 -34.32 33.07
CA THR A 12 3.82 -34.77 33.84
C THR A 12 5.06 -34.64 32.95
N ILE A 13 5.77 -33.55 33.05
CA ILE A 13 7.25 -33.48 32.94
C ILE A 13 7.67 -32.24 33.69
N THR A 14 8.15 -32.46 34.89
CA THR A 14 8.88 -31.50 35.72
C THR A 14 10.35 -31.49 35.29
N ALA A 15 10.86 -30.28 35.15
CA ALA A 15 12.21 -29.81 35.46
C ALA A 15 13.44 -30.36 34.74
N LEU A 16 14.25 -29.37 34.33
CA LEU A 16 15.71 -29.34 34.20
C LEU A 16 16.33 -29.77 32.84
N GLY A 17 16.87 -28.76 32.20
CA GLY A 17 18.12 -28.90 31.43
C GLY A 17 17.97 -28.98 29.92
N THR A 18 18.58 -27.96 29.26
CA THR A 18 18.93 -27.96 27.82
C THR A 18 17.86 -27.59 26.82
N VAL A 19 17.45 -26.32 26.82
CA VAL A 19 16.97 -25.67 25.59
C VAL A 19 18.16 -24.96 24.95
N SER A 20 19.04 -25.73 24.36
CA SER A 20 20.04 -25.23 23.41
C SER A 20 20.18 -26.26 22.30
N ARG A 21 20.01 -25.77 21.05
CA ARG A 21 20.21 -26.48 19.78
C ARG A 21 19.00 -27.25 19.23
N LEU A 22 18.02 -26.53 18.71
CA LEU A 22 17.21 -26.98 17.55
C LEU A 22 16.53 -25.79 16.84
N ALA A 23 17.30 -24.74 16.58
CA ALA A 23 16.89 -23.60 15.74
C ALA A 23 17.95 -23.34 14.65
N ALA A 24 18.50 -24.38 14.10
CA ALA A 24 19.47 -24.25 13.02
C ALA A 24 19.26 -25.41 12.03
N GLN A 25 18.36 -25.21 11.06
CA GLN A 25 18.41 -25.79 9.71
C GLN A 25 17.07 -25.61 9.00
N ALA A 26 16.65 -24.35 8.83
CA ALA A 26 15.93 -23.94 7.66
C ALA A 26 16.85 -22.88 7.00
N GLY A 27 17.63 -23.31 6.00
CA GLY A 27 18.51 -22.45 5.24
C GLY A 27 17.73 -21.42 4.42
N LEU A 28 17.14 -20.45 5.10
CA LEU A 28 16.77 -19.18 4.52
C LEU A 28 18.09 -18.42 4.40
N ALA A 29 18.61 -18.28 3.17
CA ALA A 29 19.67 -17.34 2.88
C ALA A 29 19.32 -16.03 3.60
N LYS A 30 20.22 -15.53 4.45
CA LYS A 30 20.09 -14.19 5.05
C LYS A 30 19.87 -13.24 3.89
N PRO A 31 18.71 -12.54 3.83
CA PRO A 31 18.55 -11.51 2.82
C PRO A 31 19.69 -10.52 3.06
N ALA A 32 20.45 -10.23 2.01
CA ALA A 32 21.52 -9.26 2.07
C ALA A 32 20.96 -7.99 2.70
N SER A 33 21.51 -7.58 3.84
CA SER A 33 21.18 -6.32 4.48
C SER A 33 21.56 -5.23 3.48
N VAL A 34 20.53 -4.58 2.90
CA VAL A 34 20.75 -3.43 2.02
C VAL A 34 21.41 -2.35 2.87
N PRO A 35 22.62 -1.88 2.56
CA PRO A 35 23.26 -0.81 3.31
C PRO A 35 22.35 0.41 3.30
N ALA A 36 21.93 0.89 4.46
CA ALA A 36 21.12 2.09 4.60
C ALA A 36 22.07 3.27 4.81
N GLU A 37 22.14 4.19 3.87
CA GLU A 37 22.77 5.49 4.09
C GLU A 37 21.88 6.32 5.01
N THR A 38 22.34 6.56 6.24
CA THR A 38 21.64 7.41 7.21
C THR A 38 22.30 8.78 7.24
N ASN A 39 21.64 9.76 6.67
CA ASN A 39 22.04 11.15 6.79
C ASN A 39 21.13 11.82 7.84
N PRO A 40 21.65 12.42 8.94
CA PRO A 40 20.81 13.04 9.96
C PRO A 40 19.80 14.02 9.36
N GLY A 41 18.52 13.90 9.71
CA GLY A 41 17.44 14.75 9.21
C GLY A 41 16.95 14.43 7.79
N LYS A 42 17.51 13.42 7.14
CA LYS A 42 17.05 12.95 5.82
C LYS A 42 16.44 11.56 5.90
N VAL A 43 15.48 11.29 5.02
CA VAL A 43 14.89 9.96 4.87
C VAL A 43 15.97 8.95 4.50
N THR A 44 16.00 7.84 5.22
CA THR A 44 16.91 6.72 4.95
C THR A 44 16.72 6.21 3.52
N ARG A 45 17.82 5.86 2.84
CA ARG A 45 17.81 5.34 1.47
C ARG A 45 18.26 3.88 1.43
N ARG A 46 17.79 3.16 0.42
CA ARG A 46 18.15 1.76 0.16
C ARG A 46 18.62 1.57 -1.27
N SER A 47 19.67 0.81 -1.46
CA SER A 47 20.18 0.48 -2.79
C SER A 47 19.25 -0.47 -3.52
N TYR A 48 19.02 -0.20 -4.80
CA TYR A 48 18.31 -1.10 -5.70
C TYR A 48 19.27 -2.20 -6.20
N LYS A 49 19.05 -3.44 -5.80
CA LYS A 49 19.85 -4.62 -6.28
C LYS A 49 21.36 -4.36 -6.28
N ASN A 50 21.90 -3.73 -5.25
CA ASN A 50 23.32 -3.38 -5.11
C ASN A 50 23.88 -2.51 -6.27
N THR A 51 23.04 -1.71 -6.90
CA THR A 51 23.45 -0.72 -7.93
C THR A 51 23.60 0.67 -7.30
N ALA A 52 24.11 1.62 -8.07
CA ALA A 52 24.17 3.04 -7.66
C ALA A 52 22.78 3.68 -7.48
N LEU A 53 21.71 3.09 -8.03
CA LEU A 53 20.37 3.59 -7.84
C LEU A 53 19.92 3.34 -6.39
N THR A 54 19.56 4.42 -5.68
CA THR A 54 18.98 4.33 -4.33
C THR A 54 17.58 4.90 -4.31
N LEU A 55 16.71 4.31 -3.47
CA LEU A 55 15.35 4.79 -3.23
C LEU A 55 15.22 5.25 -1.77
N PRO A 56 14.46 6.33 -1.50
CA PRO A 56 14.08 6.66 -0.12
C PRO A 56 13.17 5.55 0.43
N VAL A 57 13.32 5.22 1.70
CA VAL A 57 12.46 4.23 2.36
C VAL A 57 11.00 4.71 2.47
N LEU A 58 10.76 6.03 2.38
CA LEU A 58 9.46 6.67 2.28
C LEU A 58 9.29 7.31 0.90
N GLY A 59 8.28 6.89 0.15
CA GLY A 59 7.81 7.54 -1.07
C GLY A 59 6.48 8.27 -0.85
N PHE A 60 6.22 9.29 -1.65
CA PHE A 60 4.98 10.05 -1.61
C PHE A 60 3.98 9.49 -2.64
N GLY A 61 2.95 8.78 -2.15
CA GLY A 61 1.82 8.31 -2.96
C GLY A 61 0.82 9.41 -3.25
N MET A 62 0.64 9.75 -4.52
CA MET A 62 -0.18 10.87 -4.98
C MET A 62 -1.68 10.56 -5.14
N MET A 63 -2.12 9.41 -4.63
CA MET A 63 -3.54 9.00 -4.66
C MET A 63 -4.40 9.75 -3.64
N ARG A 64 -3.79 10.29 -2.57
CA ARG A 64 -4.52 10.88 -1.42
C ARG A 64 -4.06 12.30 -1.11
N LEU A 65 -3.77 13.07 -2.15
CA LEU A 65 -3.42 14.49 -2.02
C LEU A 65 -4.54 15.27 -1.30
N PRO A 66 -4.19 16.37 -0.60
CA PRO A 66 -5.18 17.24 0.02
C PRO A 66 -6.19 17.74 -1.02
N ARG A 67 -7.45 17.89 -0.61
CA ARG A 67 -8.55 18.30 -1.51
C ARG A 67 -9.13 19.65 -1.09
N LYS A 68 -9.52 20.44 -2.10
CA LYS A 68 -10.31 21.66 -1.94
C LYS A 68 -11.50 21.58 -2.91
N GLY A 69 -12.70 21.46 -2.36
CA GLY A 69 -13.87 21.10 -3.16
C GLY A 69 -13.70 19.70 -3.80
N ASN A 70 -13.96 19.61 -5.09
CA ASN A 70 -13.84 18.36 -5.85
C ASN A 70 -12.44 18.08 -6.41
N GLY A 71 -11.53 19.06 -6.40
CA GLY A 71 -10.17 18.94 -6.96
C GLY A 71 -9.08 18.82 -5.89
N ILE A 72 -7.83 18.83 -6.34
CA ILE A 72 -6.64 18.86 -5.48
C ILE A 72 -6.48 20.28 -4.90
N ASP A 73 -6.17 20.39 -3.62
CA ASP A 73 -5.64 21.65 -3.04
C ASP A 73 -4.16 21.82 -3.46
N TYR A 74 -3.96 22.46 -4.58
CA TYR A 74 -2.64 22.66 -5.18
C TYR A 74 -1.66 23.36 -4.24
N ALA A 75 -2.12 24.34 -3.46
CA ALA A 75 -1.25 25.11 -2.59
C ALA A 75 -0.73 24.24 -1.43
N THR A 76 -1.63 23.49 -0.77
CA THR A 76 -1.25 22.59 0.31
C THR A 76 -0.44 21.40 -0.23
N ALA A 77 -0.84 20.81 -1.36
CA ALA A 77 -0.14 19.70 -1.98
C ALA A 77 1.29 20.09 -2.43
N GLN A 78 1.47 21.32 -2.95
CA GLN A 78 2.79 21.84 -3.32
C GLN A 78 3.72 21.95 -2.10
N LYS A 79 3.22 22.49 -0.98
CA LYS A 79 4.01 22.53 0.27
C LYS A 79 4.46 21.14 0.69
N MET A 80 3.61 20.13 0.56
CA MET A 80 3.95 18.75 0.89
C MET A 80 5.00 18.16 -0.06
N VAL A 81 4.94 18.47 -1.35
CA VAL A 81 5.99 18.11 -2.32
C VAL A 81 7.32 18.74 -1.92
N ASP A 82 7.31 20.02 -1.54
CA ASP A 82 8.50 20.74 -1.11
C ASP A 82 9.11 20.15 0.16
N MET A 83 8.29 19.77 1.14
CA MET A 83 8.73 19.07 2.35
C MET A 83 9.37 17.71 2.02
N ALA A 84 8.74 16.94 1.12
CA ALA A 84 9.26 15.65 0.67
C ALA A 84 10.62 15.80 -0.01
N MET A 85 10.76 16.73 -0.94
CA MET A 85 12.03 17.04 -1.64
C MET A 85 13.10 17.48 -0.65
N ALA A 86 12.79 18.42 0.23
CA ALA A 86 13.73 18.94 1.23
C ALA A 86 14.23 17.83 2.18
N SER A 87 13.41 16.82 2.48
CA SER A 87 13.75 15.72 3.39
C SER A 87 14.32 14.49 2.67
N GLY A 88 14.43 14.50 1.34
CA GLY A 88 14.93 13.38 0.55
C GLY A 88 13.90 12.25 0.32
N ALA A 89 12.62 12.45 0.63
CA ALA A 89 11.52 11.56 0.24
C ALA A 89 11.12 11.80 -1.23
N ASN A 90 12.09 11.75 -2.12
CA ASN A 90 12.02 12.18 -3.51
C ASN A 90 11.54 11.10 -4.49
N TYR A 91 10.76 10.11 -4.04
CA TYR A 91 10.05 9.16 -4.89
C TYR A 91 8.57 9.53 -4.91
N PHE A 92 8.03 9.83 -6.08
CA PHE A 92 6.65 10.23 -6.31
C PHE A 92 5.92 9.19 -7.13
N ASP A 93 4.79 8.68 -6.59
CA ASP A 93 3.99 7.62 -7.22
C ASP A 93 2.61 8.16 -7.61
N THR A 94 2.38 8.36 -8.89
CA THR A 94 1.08 8.76 -9.45
C THR A 94 0.48 7.65 -10.32
N ALA A 95 -0.71 7.87 -10.86
CA ALA A 95 -1.35 7.01 -11.83
C ALA A 95 -2.47 7.73 -12.59
N TRP A 96 -2.81 7.21 -13.76
CA TRP A 96 -3.86 7.71 -14.64
C TRP A 96 -5.20 8.05 -13.95
N PRO A 97 -5.79 7.18 -13.06
CA PRO A 97 -7.10 7.46 -12.49
C PRO A 97 -7.06 8.33 -11.21
N TYR A 98 -5.88 8.64 -10.66
CA TYR A 98 -5.79 9.31 -9.38
C TYR A 98 -6.37 10.72 -9.43
N HIS A 99 -7.23 11.06 -8.46
CA HIS A 99 -7.97 12.32 -8.42
C HIS A 99 -8.77 12.59 -9.71
N GLY A 100 -9.44 11.56 -10.25
CA GLY A 100 -10.22 11.71 -11.49
C GLY A 100 -9.33 12.01 -12.71
N GLY A 101 -8.03 11.70 -12.67
CA GLY A 101 -7.06 11.96 -13.74
C GLY A 101 -6.27 13.27 -13.58
N GLU A 102 -6.48 14.00 -12.46
CA GLU A 102 -5.82 15.29 -12.19
C GLU A 102 -4.39 15.11 -11.62
N SER A 103 -4.13 13.97 -10.94
CA SER A 103 -2.89 13.75 -10.19
C SER A 103 -1.62 13.85 -11.06
N GLU A 104 -1.63 13.31 -12.27
CA GLU A 104 -0.49 13.38 -13.18
C GLU A 104 -0.17 14.82 -13.59
N ALA A 105 -1.19 15.63 -13.89
CA ALA A 105 -1.03 17.04 -14.23
C ALA A 105 -0.55 17.86 -13.01
N PHE A 106 -1.06 17.56 -11.81
CA PHE A 106 -0.55 18.17 -10.58
C PHE A 106 0.95 17.88 -10.41
N VAL A 107 1.36 16.60 -10.53
CA VAL A 107 2.76 16.18 -10.39
C VAL A 107 3.67 16.92 -11.37
N GLY A 108 3.27 16.98 -12.65
CA GLY A 108 4.00 17.70 -13.68
C GLY A 108 4.19 19.19 -13.36
N LYS A 109 3.17 19.84 -12.78
CA LYS A 109 3.24 21.23 -12.34
C LYS A 109 4.11 21.38 -11.08
N ALA A 110 3.90 20.52 -10.09
CA ALA A 110 4.55 20.63 -8.79
C ALA A 110 6.07 20.38 -8.86
N LEU A 111 6.50 19.43 -9.70
CA LEU A 111 7.90 19.06 -9.83
C LEU A 111 8.68 19.90 -10.85
N ARG A 112 8.02 20.76 -11.65
CA ARG A 112 8.67 21.57 -12.69
C ARG A 112 9.82 22.43 -12.20
N LYS A 113 9.78 22.87 -10.95
CA LYS A 113 10.83 23.73 -10.36
C LYS A 113 12.08 22.96 -9.89
N TYR A 114 12.03 21.63 -9.91
CA TYR A 114 13.14 20.77 -9.49
C TYR A 114 13.84 20.16 -10.71
N PRO A 115 15.19 20.02 -10.68
CA PRO A 115 15.89 19.25 -11.71
C PRO A 115 15.31 17.85 -11.85
N ARG A 116 15.14 17.38 -13.10
CA ARG A 116 14.46 16.08 -13.37
C ARG A 116 15.19 14.89 -12.75
N ASP A 117 16.48 14.93 -12.62
CA ASP A 117 17.34 13.89 -12.03
C ASP A 117 17.37 13.93 -10.49
N SER A 118 16.82 14.97 -9.87
CA SER A 118 16.77 15.11 -8.41
C SER A 118 15.64 14.30 -7.76
N TYR A 119 14.75 13.68 -8.53
CA TYR A 119 13.64 12.87 -8.03
C TYR A 119 13.36 11.65 -8.91
N LEU A 120 12.69 10.66 -8.33
CA LEU A 120 12.20 9.47 -8.99
C LEU A 120 10.68 9.59 -9.20
N LEU A 121 10.23 9.39 -10.44
CA LEU A 121 8.83 9.49 -10.80
C LEU A 121 8.30 8.17 -11.32
N ALA A 122 7.16 7.74 -10.74
CA ALA A 122 6.41 6.56 -11.16
C ALA A 122 5.02 6.92 -11.67
N SER A 123 4.61 6.30 -12.79
CA SER A 123 3.21 6.24 -13.21
C SER A 123 2.85 4.84 -13.70
N LYS A 124 1.58 4.61 -14.08
CA LYS A 124 1.04 3.27 -14.29
C LYS A 124 0.13 3.22 -15.51
N LEU A 125 0.32 2.22 -16.38
CA LEU A 125 -0.56 1.94 -17.52
C LEU A 125 -1.91 1.38 -17.04
N PRO A 126 -3.03 2.04 -17.26
CA PRO A 126 -4.35 1.58 -16.84
C PRO A 126 -4.85 0.43 -17.73
N ILE A 127 -4.58 -0.82 -17.34
CA ILE A 127 -4.86 -2.02 -18.15
C ILE A 127 -6.32 -2.14 -18.55
N TRP A 128 -7.25 -1.68 -17.70
CA TRP A 128 -8.69 -1.69 -17.99
C TRP A 128 -9.13 -0.71 -19.08
N ALA A 129 -8.29 0.26 -19.42
CA ALA A 129 -8.54 1.24 -20.48
C ALA A 129 -7.97 0.82 -21.84
N ILE A 130 -7.23 -0.29 -21.90
CA ILE A 130 -6.58 -0.78 -23.12
C ILE A 130 -7.54 -1.69 -23.90
N LYS A 131 -7.86 -1.28 -25.12
CA LYS A 131 -8.68 -2.03 -26.06
C LYS A 131 -7.91 -2.39 -27.35
N SER A 132 -6.74 -1.77 -27.55
CA SER A 132 -5.81 -1.98 -28.66
C SER A 132 -4.38 -1.67 -28.26
N GLU A 133 -3.39 -2.08 -29.02
CA GLU A 133 -1.98 -1.70 -28.80
C GLU A 133 -1.78 -0.18 -28.92
N ALA A 134 -2.51 0.47 -29.83
CA ALA A 134 -2.47 1.93 -30.04
C ALA A 134 -2.94 2.71 -28.78
N ASP A 135 -3.85 2.15 -27.98
CA ASP A 135 -4.27 2.77 -26.72
C ASP A 135 -3.14 2.87 -25.72
N ALA A 136 -2.29 1.86 -25.63
CA ALA A 136 -1.14 1.87 -24.71
C ALA A 136 -0.18 3.01 -25.07
N GLU A 137 0.12 3.19 -26.35
CA GLU A 137 1.00 4.27 -26.81
C GLU A 137 0.39 5.65 -26.60
N ARG A 138 -0.89 5.83 -26.96
CA ARG A 138 -1.63 7.08 -26.78
C ARG A 138 -1.67 7.49 -25.30
N ILE A 139 -2.04 6.55 -24.41
CA ILE A 139 -2.11 6.80 -22.96
C ILE A 139 -0.72 7.12 -22.42
N PHE A 140 0.31 6.39 -22.78
CA PHE A 140 1.68 6.62 -22.32
C PHE A 140 2.19 8.01 -22.73
N LYS A 141 1.96 8.40 -23.98
CA LYS A 141 2.32 9.76 -24.46
C LYS A 141 1.59 10.84 -23.66
N GLU A 142 0.30 10.65 -23.41
CA GLU A 142 -0.49 11.59 -22.61
C GLU A 142 0.00 11.66 -21.14
N GLN A 143 0.42 10.56 -20.55
CA GLN A 143 1.01 10.52 -19.20
C GLN A 143 2.32 11.30 -19.14
N LEU A 144 3.23 11.14 -20.13
CA LEU A 144 4.45 11.94 -20.23
C LEU A 144 4.13 13.43 -20.34
N ARG A 145 3.15 13.80 -21.19
CA ARG A 145 2.70 15.18 -21.36
C ARG A 145 2.14 15.77 -20.07
N LYS A 146 1.24 15.06 -19.38
CA LYS A 146 0.64 15.49 -18.10
C LYS A 146 1.69 15.65 -17.02
N CYS A 147 2.58 14.66 -16.88
CA CYS A 147 3.65 14.69 -15.90
C CYS A 147 4.79 15.66 -16.26
N ASN A 148 4.73 16.32 -17.42
CA ASN A 148 5.77 17.24 -17.93
C ASN A 148 7.17 16.62 -17.83
N THR A 149 7.34 15.40 -18.37
CA THR A 149 8.58 14.63 -18.31
C THR A 149 8.81 13.84 -19.59
N ASP A 150 10.08 13.59 -19.90
CA ASP A 150 10.47 12.77 -21.05
C ASP A 150 10.55 11.28 -20.75
N TYR A 151 10.59 10.91 -19.46
CA TYR A 151 10.71 9.53 -19.02
C TYR A 151 10.14 9.31 -17.62
N PHE A 152 9.77 8.05 -17.34
CA PHE A 152 9.47 7.57 -15.98
C PHE A 152 10.64 6.74 -15.45
N ASP A 153 11.01 6.96 -14.19
CA ASP A 153 12.00 6.10 -13.52
C ASP A 153 11.44 4.72 -13.22
N PHE A 154 10.15 4.67 -12.86
CA PHE A 154 9.40 3.45 -12.57
C PHE A 154 8.08 3.47 -13.32
N TYR A 155 7.80 2.44 -14.10
CA TYR A 155 6.54 2.34 -14.83
C TYR A 155 5.88 1.00 -14.58
N LEU A 156 4.59 1.00 -14.22
CA LEU A 156 3.90 -0.17 -13.77
C LEU A 156 2.76 -0.57 -14.71
N LEU A 157 2.57 -1.86 -14.91
CA LEU A 157 1.28 -2.38 -15.37
C LEU A 157 0.30 -2.35 -14.19
N HIS A 158 -0.77 -1.55 -14.30
CA HIS A 158 -1.60 -1.13 -13.17
C HIS A 158 -2.58 -2.20 -12.70
N ALA A 159 -2.56 -2.51 -11.41
CA ALA A 159 -3.54 -3.31 -10.68
C ALA A 159 -3.79 -4.68 -11.34
N LEU A 160 -2.73 -5.42 -11.61
CA LEU A 160 -2.82 -6.74 -12.23
C LEU A 160 -3.64 -7.71 -11.38
N ASN A 161 -4.40 -8.53 -12.07
CA ASN A 161 -5.16 -9.67 -11.60
C ASN A 161 -5.31 -10.66 -12.75
N GLY A 162 -5.92 -11.82 -12.53
CA GLY A 162 -6.04 -12.84 -13.58
C GLY A 162 -6.72 -12.36 -14.85
N SER A 163 -7.73 -11.48 -14.78
CA SER A 163 -8.42 -10.97 -15.98
C SER A 163 -7.59 -9.92 -16.72
N ARG A 164 -6.93 -9.00 -15.99
CA ARG A 164 -6.07 -7.97 -16.59
C ARG A 164 -4.79 -8.57 -17.13
N TRP A 165 -4.31 -9.66 -16.56
CA TRP A 165 -3.16 -10.38 -17.12
C TRP A 165 -3.44 -10.88 -18.53
N LYS A 166 -4.64 -11.44 -18.80
CA LYS A 166 -5.06 -11.81 -20.15
C LYS A 166 -5.02 -10.63 -21.14
N THR A 167 -5.37 -9.41 -20.67
CA THR A 167 -5.26 -8.19 -21.48
C THR A 167 -3.80 -7.83 -21.76
N VAL A 168 -2.91 -7.98 -20.74
CA VAL A 168 -1.47 -7.76 -20.90
C VAL A 168 -0.89 -8.68 -21.95
N GLU A 169 -1.22 -9.96 -21.92
CA GLU A 169 -0.76 -10.96 -22.90
C GLU A 169 -1.33 -10.70 -24.28
N ARG A 170 -2.66 -10.47 -24.39
CA ARG A 170 -3.34 -10.21 -25.67
C ARG A 170 -2.75 -9.04 -26.42
N PHE A 171 -2.46 -7.92 -25.75
CA PHE A 171 -1.96 -6.69 -26.37
C PHE A 171 -0.46 -6.50 -26.17
N LYS A 172 0.27 -7.54 -25.75
CA LYS A 172 1.74 -7.51 -25.58
C LYS A 172 2.24 -6.29 -24.81
N LEU A 173 1.55 -5.97 -23.69
CA LEU A 173 1.80 -4.70 -22.97
C LEU A 173 3.13 -4.69 -22.21
N PHE A 174 3.67 -5.84 -21.85
CA PHE A 174 5.04 -5.92 -21.31
C PHE A 174 6.04 -5.59 -22.41
N GLU A 175 5.90 -6.14 -23.59
CA GLU A 175 6.73 -5.89 -24.77
C GLU A 175 6.63 -4.41 -25.22
N PHE A 176 5.44 -3.79 -25.08
CA PHE A 176 5.28 -2.35 -25.25
C PHE A 176 6.17 -1.58 -24.24
N ALA A 177 6.11 -1.90 -22.95
CA ALA A 177 6.93 -1.25 -21.93
C ALA A 177 8.43 -1.45 -22.21
N GLU A 178 8.84 -2.63 -22.69
CA GLU A 178 10.22 -2.90 -23.11
C GLU A 178 10.66 -2.03 -24.30
N ARG A 179 9.77 -1.81 -25.29
CA ARG A 179 10.08 -0.87 -26.40
C ARG A 179 10.29 0.55 -25.86
N MET A 180 9.45 0.99 -24.90
CA MET A 180 9.59 2.32 -24.26
C MET A 180 10.86 2.39 -23.40
N ARG A 181 11.27 1.29 -22.78
CA ARG A 181 12.55 1.21 -22.04
C ARG A 181 13.75 1.35 -23.01
N LYS A 182 13.74 0.63 -24.12
CA LYS A 182 14.78 0.74 -25.16
C LYS A 182 14.84 2.16 -25.76
N ALA A 183 13.71 2.84 -25.84
CA ALA A 183 13.63 4.23 -26.30
C ALA A 183 14.02 5.26 -25.19
N GLY A 184 14.49 4.82 -24.02
CA GLY A 184 14.88 5.68 -22.92
C GLY A 184 13.72 6.36 -22.18
N LYS A 185 12.46 5.97 -22.45
CA LYS A 185 11.26 6.56 -21.85
C LYS A 185 10.82 5.88 -20.54
N ILE A 186 11.34 4.72 -20.23
CA ILE A 186 11.13 3.97 -18.98
C ILE A 186 12.49 3.45 -18.51
N ARG A 187 12.78 3.60 -17.21
CA ARG A 187 14.00 3.04 -16.61
C ARG A 187 13.77 1.67 -15.98
N LYS A 188 12.66 1.48 -15.25
CA LYS A 188 12.28 0.25 -14.54
C LYS A 188 10.85 -0.13 -14.83
N ILE A 189 10.61 -1.40 -15.17
CA ILE A 189 9.28 -1.95 -15.48
C ILE A 189 8.83 -2.85 -14.33
N GLY A 190 7.65 -2.56 -13.79
CA GLY A 190 7.05 -3.34 -12.72
C GLY A 190 5.55 -3.49 -12.88
N PHE A 191 4.91 -3.97 -11.84
CA PHE A 191 3.45 -4.10 -11.79
C PHE A 191 2.93 -3.80 -10.39
N SER A 192 1.69 -3.33 -10.28
CA SER A 192 0.92 -3.34 -9.05
C SER A 192 -0.09 -4.47 -9.08
N PHE A 193 -0.35 -5.08 -7.92
CA PHE A 193 -1.08 -6.34 -7.86
C PHE A 193 -2.21 -6.30 -6.82
N HIS A 194 -3.39 -6.86 -7.23
CA HIS A 194 -4.57 -6.97 -6.38
C HIS A 194 -5.34 -8.26 -6.71
N ASP A 195 -4.76 -9.42 -6.38
CA ASP A 195 -5.41 -10.72 -6.56
C ASP A 195 -4.83 -11.77 -5.57
N SER A 196 -5.10 -13.04 -5.77
CA SER A 196 -4.64 -14.14 -4.93
C SER A 196 -3.14 -14.43 -5.12
N PRO A 197 -2.47 -15.03 -4.14
CA PRO A 197 -1.07 -15.45 -4.27
C PRO A 197 -0.83 -16.40 -5.44
N GLU A 198 -1.82 -17.23 -5.82
CA GLU A 198 -1.72 -18.15 -6.96
C GLU A 198 -1.57 -17.37 -8.27
N GLN A 199 -2.40 -16.33 -8.48
CA GLN A 199 -2.28 -15.43 -9.65
C GLN A 199 -0.96 -14.65 -9.61
N LEU A 200 -0.52 -14.22 -8.42
CA LEU A 200 0.76 -13.54 -8.29
C LEU A 200 1.93 -14.43 -8.72
N ARG A 201 1.92 -15.70 -8.34
CA ARG A 201 2.99 -16.65 -8.72
C ARG A 201 3.09 -16.77 -10.24
N THR A 202 1.96 -16.88 -10.93
CA THR A 202 1.92 -16.92 -12.39
C THR A 202 2.47 -15.64 -13.02
N ILE A 203 1.98 -14.48 -12.58
CA ILE A 203 2.35 -13.18 -13.17
C ILE A 203 3.80 -12.83 -12.86
N ALA A 204 4.25 -13.04 -11.61
CA ALA A 204 5.61 -12.70 -11.21
C ALA A 204 6.67 -13.57 -11.90
N ALA A 205 6.36 -14.83 -12.22
CA ALA A 205 7.26 -15.72 -12.94
C ALA A 205 7.25 -15.52 -14.47
N ALA A 206 6.22 -14.87 -15.03
CA ALA A 206 6.01 -14.80 -16.47
C ALA A 206 6.94 -13.82 -17.19
N LYS A 207 7.47 -12.80 -16.52
CA LYS A 207 8.31 -11.74 -17.12
C LYS A 207 9.44 -11.35 -16.17
N PRO A 208 10.55 -10.80 -16.69
CA PRO A 208 11.68 -10.34 -15.89
C PRO A 208 11.38 -8.95 -15.27
N TRP A 209 10.51 -8.93 -14.27
CA TRP A 209 10.10 -7.71 -13.59
C TRP A 209 11.27 -7.06 -12.82
N ASP A 210 11.41 -5.76 -12.94
CA ASP A 210 12.38 -4.98 -12.16
C ASP A 210 11.92 -4.82 -10.70
N PHE A 211 10.61 -4.74 -10.45
CA PHE A 211 10.02 -4.57 -9.12
C PHE A 211 8.52 -4.92 -9.12
N ALA A 212 7.97 -5.11 -7.93
CA ALA A 212 6.53 -5.28 -7.71
C ALA A 212 6.02 -4.30 -6.66
N LEU A 213 4.82 -3.77 -6.86
CA LEU A 213 4.10 -2.93 -5.90
C LEU A 213 2.98 -3.75 -5.27
N LEU A 214 3.14 -4.10 -3.99
CA LEU A 214 2.24 -4.97 -3.24
C LEU A 214 1.57 -4.26 -2.07
N GLN A 215 0.33 -4.65 -1.75
CA GLN A 215 -0.37 -4.20 -0.55
C GLN A 215 0.16 -4.94 0.67
N ILE A 216 0.92 -4.24 1.53
CA ILE A 216 1.53 -4.84 2.72
C ILE A 216 1.34 -3.93 3.92
N ASN A 217 0.70 -4.48 4.97
CA ASN A 217 0.60 -3.90 6.29
C ASN A 217 0.38 -5.03 7.33
N TYR A 218 0.53 -4.74 8.61
CA TYR A 218 0.44 -5.77 9.66
C TYR A 218 -0.96 -6.37 9.82
N PHE A 219 -2.02 -5.66 9.39
CA PHE A 219 -3.40 -6.18 9.44
C PHE A 219 -3.65 -7.18 8.31
N ASP A 220 -3.23 -6.84 7.08
CA ASP A 220 -3.45 -7.65 5.89
C ASP A 220 -2.43 -8.79 5.73
N TRP A 221 -1.39 -8.82 6.59
CA TRP A 221 -0.32 -9.82 6.54
C TRP A 221 -0.84 -11.26 6.51
N TYR A 222 -1.87 -11.54 7.32
CA TYR A 222 -2.54 -12.83 7.34
C TYR A 222 -3.89 -12.79 6.62
N ASN A 223 -4.69 -11.74 6.79
CA ASN A 223 -6.06 -11.68 6.27
C ASN A 223 -6.12 -11.58 4.75
N TYR A 224 -5.14 -10.92 4.15
CA TYR A 224 -5.00 -10.71 2.71
C TYR A 224 -3.96 -11.62 2.07
N ARG A 225 -3.45 -12.57 2.87
CA ARG A 225 -2.32 -13.43 2.49
C ARG A 225 -1.13 -12.63 1.96
N SER A 226 -0.95 -11.38 2.45
CA SER A 226 0.15 -10.51 2.02
C SER A 226 1.52 -11.09 2.38
N LYS A 227 1.61 -11.91 3.43
CA LYS A 227 2.80 -12.69 3.77
C LYS A 227 3.21 -13.61 2.62
N GLU A 228 2.28 -14.39 2.11
CA GLU A 228 2.54 -15.32 1.01
C GLU A 228 2.90 -14.58 -0.28
N GLN A 229 2.22 -13.47 -0.58
CA GLN A 229 2.57 -12.61 -1.72
C GLN A 229 4.00 -12.06 -1.60
N TYR A 230 4.37 -11.57 -0.41
CA TYR A 230 5.72 -11.11 -0.11
C TYR A 230 6.76 -12.22 -0.30
N GLU A 231 6.50 -13.43 0.18
CA GLU A 231 7.40 -14.58 0.09
C GLU A 231 7.60 -15.03 -1.36
N ILE A 232 6.52 -15.07 -2.19
CA ILE A 232 6.58 -15.40 -3.62
C ILE A 232 7.54 -14.45 -4.35
N VAL A 233 7.31 -13.16 -4.20
CA VAL A 233 8.08 -12.12 -4.92
C VAL A 233 9.52 -12.06 -4.41
N THR A 234 9.72 -12.24 -3.10
CA THR A 234 11.06 -12.28 -2.49
C THR A 234 11.86 -13.48 -2.97
N LYS A 235 11.24 -14.66 -3.08
CA LYS A 235 11.91 -15.88 -3.60
C LYS A 235 12.36 -15.71 -5.04
N LEU A 236 11.65 -14.94 -5.84
CA LEU A 236 12.00 -14.62 -7.22
C LEU A 236 13.06 -13.49 -7.32
N GLY A 237 13.53 -12.94 -6.21
CA GLY A 237 14.51 -11.85 -6.20
C GLY A 237 13.97 -10.54 -6.78
N ILE A 238 12.64 -10.36 -6.80
CA ILE A 238 12.00 -9.15 -7.28
C ILE A 238 11.87 -8.18 -6.09
N PRO A 239 12.45 -6.97 -6.15
CA PRO A 239 12.30 -5.96 -5.12
C PRO A 239 10.87 -5.49 -4.95
N ILE A 240 10.49 -5.16 -3.72
CA ILE A 240 9.13 -4.77 -3.36
C ILE A 240 9.06 -3.29 -3.03
N LEU A 241 8.09 -2.59 -3.63
CA LEU A 241 7.54 -1.36 -3.14
C LEU A 241 6.21 -1.67 -2.46
N VAL A 242 5.89 -0.93 -1.40
CA VAL A 242 4.68 -1.20 -0.62
C VAL A 242 3.64 -0.11 -0.85
N MET A 243 2.41 -0.52 -1.19
CA MET A 243 1.21 0.33 -1.15
C MET A 243 0.33 -0.05 0.05
N GLU A 244 -0.56 0.87 0.44
CA GLU A 244 -1.49 0.70 1.56
C GLU A 244 -0.81 0.34 2.90
N PRO A 245 0.35 0.91 3.25
CA PRO A 245 1.02 0.58 4.51
C PRO A 245 0.18 0.92 5.73
N ILE A 246 -0.69 1.93 5.62
CA ILE A 246 -1.62 2.40 6.68
C ILE A 246 -3.06 1.98 6.37
N ARG A 247 -3.25 1.12 5.36
CA ARG A 247 -4.55 0.53 4.99
C ARG A 247 -5.64 1.58 4.80
N GLY A 248 -5.44 2.52 3.87
CA GLY A 248 -6.37 3.61 3.60
C GLY A 248 -6.58 4.59 4.76
N GLY A 249 -5.70 4.59 5.75
CA GLY A 249 -5.80 5.41 6.97
C GLY A 249 -6.38 4.66 8.17
N SER A 250 -6.96 3.46 7.99
CA SER A 250 -7.59 2.71 9.09
C SER A 250 -6.59 2.32 10.20
N LEU A 251 -5.31 2.14 9.86
CA LEU A 251 -4.26 1.84 10.83
C LEU A 251 -3.65 3.10 11.48
N ALA A 252 -4.09 4.29 11.09
CA ALA A 252 -3.76 5.53 11.79
C ALA A 252 -4.72 5.81 12.95
N THR A 253 -5.95 5.27 12.89
CA THR A 253 -6.98 5.45 13.92
C THR A 253 -7.46 4.07 14.39
N LEU A 254 -6.82 3.55 15.43
CA LEU A 254 -7.18 2.28 16.05
C LEU A 254 -8.23 2.47 17.15
N ASN A 255 -8.86 1.37 17.58
CA ASN A 255 -9.73 1.40 18.76
C ASN A 255 -8.94 1.77 20.03
N PRO A 256 -9.61 2.24 21.11
CA PRO A 256 -8.93 2.70 22.33
C PRO A 256 -7.99 1.66 22.94
N ALA A 257 -8.38 0.38 22.95
CA ALA A 257 -7.58 -0.70 23.52
C ALA A 257 -6.26 -0.90 22.75
N ALA A 258 -6.31 -0.98 21.44
CA ALA A 258 -5.12 -1.11 20.59
C ALA A 258 -4.22 0.15 20.67
N THR A 259 -4.84 1.34 20.65
CA THR A 259 -4.13 2.61 20.79
C THR A 259 -3.38 2.68 22.13
N LYS A 260 -4.03 2.29 23.24
CA LYS A 260 -3.41 2.25 24.57
C LYS A 260 -2.16 1.36 24.59
N ILE A 261 -2.22 0.15 23.99
CA ILE A 261 -1.06 -0.76 23.92
C ILE A 261 0.12 -0.07 23.23
N LEU A 262 -0.09 0.51 22.06
CA LEU A 262 0.98 1.17 21.30
C LEU A 262 1.52 2.40 22.02
N LYS A 263 0.66 3.21 22.64
CA LYS A 263 1.05 4.42 23.37
C LYS A 263 1.75 4.10 24.68
N THR A 264 1.43 3.00 25.35
CA THR A 264 2.18 2.55 26.53
C THR A 264 3.61 2.16 26.16
N ALA A 265 3.80 1.48 25.02
CA ALA A 265 5.13 1.10 24.56
C ALA A 265 5.95 2.29 24.03
N ASN A 266 5.32 3.23 23.35
CA ASN A 266 5.97 4.46 22.88
C ASN A 266 4.97 5.63 22.83
N PRO A 267 4.91 6.47 23.88
CA PRO A 267 3.97 7.60 23.97
C PRO A 267 4.13 8.63 22.85
N LYS A 268 5.35 8.80 22.33
CA LYS A 268 5.67 9.78 21.29
C LYS A 268 5.36 9.30 19.86
N ALA A 269 5.27 7.98 19.65
CA ALA A 269 4.98 7.42 18.34
C ALA A 269 3.50 7.57 17.96
N SER A 270 3.21 7.96 16.71
CA SER A 270 1.86 7.87 16.17
C SER A 270 1.49 6.41 15.87
N THR A 271 0.20 6.09 15.82
CA THR A 271 -0.26 4.75 15.38
C THR A 271 0.16 4.48 13.94
N ALA A 272 0.14 5.49 13.07
CA ALA A 272 0.61 5.40 11.69
C ALA A 272 2.10 5.02 11.60
N SER A 273 2.94 5.54 12.48
CA SER A 273 4.38 5.24 12.48
C SER A 273 4.69 3.76 12.71
N TRP A 274 3.89 3.06 13.52
CA TRP A 274 4.02 1.61 13.72
C TRP A 274 3.74 0.84 12.42
N ALA A 275 2.70 1.24 11.68
CA ALA A 275 2.35 0.61 10.40
C ALA A 275 3.40 0.84 9.32
N LEU A 276 3.92 2.06 9.21
CA LEU A 276 4.99 2.39 8.28
C LEU A 276 6.27 1.63 8.62
N ARG A 277 6.68 1.63 9.90
CA ARG A 277 7.85 0.89 10.36
C ARG A 277 7.70 -0.62 10.14
N TYR A 278 6.49 -1.18 10.33
CA TYR A 278 6.24 -2.58 10.05
C TYR A 278 6.57 -2.93 8.60
N ALA A 279 5.94 -2.24 7.65
CA ALA A 279 6.15 -2.48 6.22
C ALA A 279 7.63 -2.26 5.82
N ALA A 280 8.22 -1.17 6.29
CA ALA A 280 9.62 -0.86 6.00
C ALA A 280 10.63 -1.80 6.69
N SER A 281 10.23 -2.55 7.74
CA SER A 281 11.12 -3.50 8.40
C SER A 281 11.26 -4.84 7.67
N LEU A 282 10.53 -5.05 6.58
CA LEU A 282 10.64 -6.26 5.76
C LEU A 282 11.87 -6.17 4.84
N PRO A 283 12.78 -7.16 4.85
CA PRO A 283 14.09 -7.04 4.18
C PRO A 283 14.05 -6.71 2.69
N ASN A 284 13.11 -7.29 1.92
CA ASN A 284 13.00 -7.07 0.48
C ASN A 284 12.19 -5.83 0.09
N VAL A 285 11.76 -5.02 1.06
CA VAL A 285 11.05 -3.76 0.80
C VAL A 285 12.04 -2.64 0.57
N LEU A 286 11.99 -2.01 -0.59
CA LEU A 286 12.82 -0.86 -0.94
C LEU A 286 12.21 0.47 -0.50
N CYS A 287 10.92 0.64 -0.77
CA CYS A 287 10.21 1.89 -0.54
C CYS A 287 8.78 1.62 -0.07
N VAL A 288 8.31 2.41 0.87
CA VAL A 288 6.94 2.38 1.40
C VAL A 288 6.22 3.63 0.92
N LEU A 289 5.18 3.46 0.07
CA LEU A 289 4.41 4.55 -0.47
C LEU A 289 3.32 4.96 0.51
N SER A 290 3.40 6.15 1.06
CA SER A 290 2.38 6.70 1.94
C SER A 290 1.57 7.78 1.24
N GLY A 291 0.23 7.67 1.29
CA GLY A 291 -0.70 8.68 0.81
C GLY A 291 -1.00 9.68 1.92
N MET A 292 -0.17 10.69 2.03
CA MET A 292 -0.31 11.76 3.03
C MET A 292 -1.26 12.84 2.51
N SER A 293 -2.28 13.19 3.30
CA SER A 293 -3.32 14.15 2.88
C SER A 293 -3.23 15.51 3.58
N THR A 294 -2.29 15.66 4.52
CA THR A 294 -2.04 16.92 5.24
C THR A 294 -0.55 17.11 5.51
N PRO A 295 -0.09 18.35 5.71
CA PRO A 295 1.29 18.61 6.14
C PRO A 295 1.66 17.87 7.44
N ALA A 296 0.75 17.74 8.40
CA ALA A 296 0.99 17.01 9.64
C ALA A 296 1.25 15.51 9.40
N HIS A 297 0.55 14.89 8.44
CA HIS A 297 0.85 13.50 8.03
C HIS A 297 2.24 13.40 7.41
N MET A 298 2.62 14.39 6.58
CA MET A 298 3.96 14.44 5.98
C MET A 298 5.03 14.56 7.06
N GLU A 299 4.90 15.48 8.00
CA GLU A 299 5.84 15.69 9.11
C GLU A 299 6.02 14.44 9.96
N ASP A 300 4.91 13.77 10.33
CA ASP A 300 4.95 12.54 11.13
C ASP A 300 5.66 11.40 10.40
N ASN A 301 5.36 11.22 9.11
CA ASN A 301 5.96 10.17 8.30
C ASN A 301 7.44 10.44 8.02
N LEU A 302 7.81 11.69 7.74
CA LEU A 302 9.22 12.10 7.58
C LEU A 302 10.00 11.87 8.87
N ARG A 303 9.49 12.30 10.02
CA ARG A 303 10.10 12.06 11.34
C ARG A 303 10.28 10.55 11.61
N THR A 304 9.32 9.72 11.23
CA THR A 304 9.37 8.27 11.40
C THR A 304 10.46 7.61 10.57
N MET A 305 10.77 8.17 9.40
CA MET A 305 11.68 7.60 8.40
C MET A 305 13.04 8.32 8.29
N SER A 306 13.34 9.29 9.18
CA SER A 306 14.54 10.13 9.12
C SER A 306 15.29 10.21 10.49
N PRO A 307 16.16 9.29 10.86
CA PRO A 307 16.50 8.04 10.18
C PRO A 307 15.50 6.93 10.49
N PHE A 308 15.27 6.04 9.52
CA PHE A 308 14.45 4.86 9.71
C PHE A 308 15.08 3.88 10.68
N ARG A 309 14.29 3.40 11.64
CA ARG A 309 14.66 2.34 12.57
C ARG A 309 13.71 1.15 12.42
N PRO A 310 14.21 -0.04 12.06
CA PRO A 310 13.39 -1.24 11.98
C PRO A 310 12.72 -1.56 13.32
N LEU A 311 11.57 -2.22 13.28
CA LEU A 311 10.92 -2.73 14.50
C LEU A 311 11.80 -3.80 15.14
N THR A 312 12.03 -3.66 16.45
CA THR A 312 12.64 -4.70 17.28
C THR A 312 11.69 -5.88 17.47
N ALA A 313 12.18 -7.01 17.97
CA ALA A 313 11.34 -8.16 18.31
C ALA A 313 10.25 -7.80 19.34
N THR A 314 10.59 -7.03 20.37
CA THR A 314 9.65 -6.54 21.39
C THR A 314 8.57 -5.65 20.77
N GLU A 315 8.96 -4.71 19.91
CA GLU A 315 8.00 -3.85 19.21
C GLU A 315 7.07 -4.64 18.28
N ARG A 316 7.55 -5.73 17.65
CA ARG A 316 6.71 -6.62 16.85
C ARG A 316 5.67 -7.33 17.72
N MET A 317 6.06 -7.88 18.88
CA MET A 317 5.12 -8.49 19.83
C MET A 317 4.09 -7.48 20.36
N THR A 318 4.51 -6.24 20.61
CA THR A 318 3.61 -5.14 20.99
C THR A 318 2.58 -4.87 19.89
N LEU A 319 3.04 -4.83 18.63
CA LEU A 319 2.17 -4.61 17.47
C LEU A 319 1.18 -5.77 17.27
N ASP A 320 1.62 -7.03 17.50
CA ASP A 320 0.74 -8.21 17.43
C ASP A 320 -0.34 -8.15 18.52
N SER A 321 0.02 -7.72 19.73
CA SER A 321 -0.93 -7.51 20.84
C SER A 321 -1.95 -6.40 20.50
N ALA A 322 -1.49 -5.29 19.94
CA ALA A 322 -2.36 -4.22 19.48
C ALA A 322 -3.29 -4.68 18.35
N LEU A 323 -2.78 -5.47 17.39
CA LEU A 323 -3.57 -6.06 16.32
C LEU A 323 -4.66 -7.00 16.87
N ALA A 324 -4.34 -7.84 17.85
CA ALA A 324 -5.30 -8.71 18.50
C ALA A 324 -6.43 -7.93 19.18
N ALA A 325 -6.10 -6.79 19.83
CA ALA A 325 -7.08 -5.89 20.42
C ALA A 325 -7.93 -5.17 19.34
N TYR A 326 -7.30 -4.74 18.25
CA TYR A 326 -7.99 -4.06 17.13
C TYR A 326 -8.97 -4.98 16.40
N ARG A 327 -8.61 -6.25 16.20
CA ARG A 327 -9.48 -7.26 15.55
C ARG A 327 -10.76 -7.59 16.29
N LYS A 328 -10.86 -7.24 17.57
CA LYS A 328 -12.13 -7.35 18.32
C LYS A 328 -13.17 -6.34 17.85
N THR A 329 -12.77 -5.32 17.09
CA THR A 329 -13.70 -4.38 16.45
C THR A 329 -14.28 -5.03 15.19
N ASP A 330 -15.60 -5.25 15.21
CA ASP A 330 -16.34 -5.78 14.06
C ASP A 330 -16.48 -4.68 12.99
N SER A 331 -15.48 -4.53 12.15
CA SER A 331 -15.41 -3.52 11.09
C SER A 331 -15.41 -4.14 9.69
N VAL A 332 -15.91 -3.40 8.72
CA VAL A 332 -15.85 -3.80 7.30
C VAL A 332 -14.41 -3.65 6.79
N PRO A 333 -13.83 -4.67 6.13
CA PRO A 333 -12.46 -4.59 5.62
C PRO A 333 -12.35 -3.73 4.34
N CYS A 334 -12.75 -2.45 4.43
CA CYS A 334 -12.66 -1.46 3.36
C CYS A 334 -11.39 -0.62 3.51
N THR A 335 -10.64 -0.42 2.41
CA THR A 335 -9.43 0.43 2.35
C THR A 335 -9.69 1.78 1.69
N VAL A 336 -10.95 2.08 1.38
CA VAL A 336 -11.34 3.32 0.65
C VAL A 336 -10.55 3.50 -0.66
N CYS A 337 -10.30 2.39 -1.38
CA CYS A 337 -9.56 2.40 -2.64
C CYS A 337 -10.40 2.86 -3.84
N GLU A 338 -11.72 3.06 -3.65
CA GLU A 338 -12.67 3.54 -4.65
C GLU A 338 -12.85 2.64 -5.89
N TYR A 339 -12.28 1.42 -5.93
CA TYR A 339 -12.47 0.51 -7.08
C TYR A 339 -13.90 -0.02 -7.24
N CYS A 340 -14.77 0.20 -6.25
CA CYS A 340 -16.21 -0.10 -6.31
C CYS A 340 -17.05 1.07 -6.86
N ILE A 341 -16.42 2.20 -7.21
CA ILE A 341 -17.07 3.37 -7.77
C ILE A 341 -16.78 3.43 -9.29
N PRO A 342 -17.76 3.81 -10.14
CA PRO A 342 -19.15 4.12 -9.78
C PRO A 342 -19.94 2.86 -9.39
N CYS A 343 -20.77 2.98 -8.35
CA CYS A 343 -21.70 1.92 -7.99
C CYS A 343 -22.87 1.90 -8.97
N PRO A 344 -23.30 0.73 -9.51
CA PRO A 344 -24.42 0.65 -10.45
C PRO A 344 -25.75 1.21 -9.92
N VAL A 345 -25.90 1.24 -8.59
CA VAL A 345 -27.07 1.79 -7.90
C VAL A 345 -26.76 3.08 -7.15
N GLY A 346 -25.67 3.76 -7.50
CA GLY A 346 -25.34 5.10 -7.01
C GLY A 346 -24.78 5.18 -5.58
N VAL A 347 -24.61 4.05 -4.86
CA VAL A 347 -24.16 4.08 -3.45
C VAL A 347 -22.68 4.49 -3.34
N GLU A 348 -22.41 5.47 -2.46
CA GLU A 348 -21.05 5.91 -2.07
C GLU A 348 -20.40 4.90 -1.09
N ILE A 349 -20.20 3.65 -1.55
CA ILE A 349 -19.77 2.51 -0.74
C ILE A 349 -18.54 2.82 0.15
N PRO A 350 -17.47 3.49 -0.34
CA PRO A 350 -16.32 3.78 0.50
C PRO A 350 -16.63 4.73 1.65
N LYS A 351 -17.47 5.75 1.43
CA LYS A 351 -17.87 6.72 2.47
C LYS A 351 -18.76 6.06 3.53
N VAL A 352 -19.72 5.23 3.10
CA VAL A 352 -20.60 4.48 4.00
C VAL A 352 -19.77 3.54 4.90
N PHE A 353 -18.84 2.77 4.33
CA PHE A 353 -18.01 1.86 5.12
C PHE A 353 -17.03 2.60 6.03
N ALA A 354 -16.46 3.72 5.58
CA ALA A 354 -15.60 4.54 6.43
C ALA A 354 -16.36 5.08 7.65
N ALA A 355 -17.57 5.62 7.45
CA ALA A 355 -18.42 6.10 8.54
C ALA A 355 -18.82 4.97 9.51
N TYR A 356 -19.22 3.82 8.98
CA TYR A 356 -19.54 2.64 9.79
C TYR A 356 -18.32 2.15 10.60
N ASN A 357 -17.15 2.04 9.99
CA ASN A 357 -15.94 1.62 10.68
C ASN A 357 -15.54 2.61 11.78
N GLN A 358 -15.68 3.92 11.51
CA GLN A 358 -15.44 4.94 12.53
C GLN A 358 -16.41 4.81 13.70
N TYR A 359 -17.69 4.56 13.44
CA TYR A 359 -18.68 4.27 14.49
C TYR A 359 -18.30 3.03 15.31
N LYS A 360 -17.87 1.93 14.67
CA LYS A 360 -17.44 0.71 15.37
C LYS A 360 -16.22 0.94 16.27
N ILE A 361 -15.36 1.90 15.93
CA ILE A 361 -14.19 2.29 16.71
C ILE A 361 -14.56 3.22 17.87
N SER A 362 -15.39 4.23 17.61
CA SER A 362 -15.68 5.32 18.57
C SER A 362 -16.93 5.09 19.42
N GLY A 363 -17.90 4.28 18.94
CA GLY A 363 -19.23 4.17 19.51
C GLY A 363 -20.15 5.36 19.18
N ASP A 364 -19.67 6.38 18.45
CA ASP A 364 -20.42 7.61 18.16
C ASP A 364 -21.41 7.40 17.02
N ARG A 365 -22.65 7.04 17.42
CA ARG A 365 -23.78 6.86 16.50
C ARG A 365 -24.28 8.18 15.91
N ALA A 366 -24.10 9.29 16.61
CA ALA A 366 -24.54 10.59 16.11
C ALA A 366 -23.66 11.04 14.94
N ALA A 367 -22.34 10.88 15.03
CA ALA A 367 -21.40 11.12 13.93
C ALA A 367 -21.70 10.24 12.71
N LEU A 368 -22.01 8.94 12.92
CA LEU A 368 -22.44 8.06 11.84
C LEU A 368 -23.67 8.59 11.12
N ASN A 369 -24.74 8.89 11.88
CA ASN A 369 -26.00 9.38 11.31
C ASN A 369 -25.80 10.71 10.57
N LYS A 370 -25.00 11.64 11.14
CA LYS A 370 -24.67 12.90 10.49
C LYS A 370 -23.95 12.68 9.15
N THR A 371 -23.00 11.76 9.11
CA THR A 371 -22.26 11.45 7.86
C THR A 371 -23.20 10.82 6.83
N LEU A 372 -24.04 9.85 7.23
CA LEU A 372 -24.99 9.22 6.31
C LEU A 372 -26.01 10.23 5.76
N ALA A 373 -26.51 11.13 6.59
CA ALA A 373 -27.45 12.19 6.19
C ALA A 373 -26.82 13.24 5.26
N SER A 374 -25.50 13.39 5.26
CA SER A 374 -24.78 14.29 4.34
C SER A 374 -24.56 13.70 2.94
N LEU A 375 -24.82 12.40 2.76
CA LEU A 375 -24.73 11.76 1.44
C LEU A 375 -25.98 12.09 0.61
N PRO A 376 -25.84 12.24 -0.74
CA PRO A 376 -27.00 12.32 -1.62
C PRO A 376 -27.96 11.15 -1.39
N GLU A 377 -29.26 11.35 -1.54
CA GLU A 377 -30.29 10.33 -1.27
C GLU A 377 -30.04 9.04 -2.08
N THR A 378 -29.55 9.16 -3.32
CA THR A 378 -29.12 8.06 -4.16
C THR A 378 -27.81 7.41 -3.72
N ALA A 379 -27.02 8.07 -2.89
CA ALA A 379 -25.71 7.61 -2.43
C ALA A 379 -25.73 6.93 -1.05
N ALA A 380 -26.84 7.07 -0.32
CA ALA A 380 -27.08 6.39 0.95
C ALA A 380 -27.66 4.97 0.71
N PRO A 381 -27.32 3.97 1.55
CA PRO A 381 -27.99 2.67 1.45
C PRO A 381 -29.49 2.83 1.77
N PRO A 382 -30.39 2.14 1.05
CA PRO A 382 -31.82 2.23 1.30
C PRO A 382 -32.13 1.81 2.76
N PRO A 383 -33.06 2.49 3.45
CA PRO A 383 -33.29 2.32 4.88
C PRO A 383 -33.79 0.92 5.31
N ALA A 384 -34.29 0.12 4.39
CA ALA A 384 -34.85 -1.21 4.65
C ALA A 384 -34.08 -2.37 4.02
N SER A 385 -33.03 -2.12 3.25
CA SER A 385 -32.20 -3.20 2.68
C SER A 385 -31.03 -3.44 3.61
N PRO A 386 -30.96 -4.61 4.27
CA PRO A 386 -29.81 -4.89 5.10
C PRO A 386 -28.54 -4.80 4.24
N ALA A 387 -27.45 -4.35 4.86
CA ALA A 387 -26.11 -4.24 4.30
C ALA A 387 -25.63 -5.47 3.46
N ALA A 388 -26.44 -6.53 3.42
CA ALA A 388 -26.22 -7.74 2.64
C ALA A 388 -26.07 -7.52 1.14
N SER A 389 -26.77 -6.55 0.51
CA SER A 389 -26.61 -6.29 -0.93
C SER A 389 -25.35 -5.45 -1.21
N ALA A 390 -25.07 -4.45 -0.39
CA ALA A 390 -23.84 -3.66 -0.48
C ALA A 390 -22.61 -4.52 -0.14
N SER A 391 -22.71 -5.41 0.87
CA SER A 391 -21.63 -6.34 1.20
C SER A 391 -21.42 -7.41 0.13
N LYS A 392 -22.49 -7.88 -0.54
CA LYS A 392 -22.37 -8.83 -1.67
C LYS A 392 -21.71 -8.17 -2.88
N ASN A 393 -21.99 -6.90 -3.17
CA ASN A 393 -21.38 -6.18 -4.29
C ASN A 393 -19.95 -5.73 -3.97
N ALA A 394 -19.66 -5.30 -2.76
CA ALA A 394 -18.29 -5.06 -2.30
C ALA A 394 -17.47 -6.35 -2.26
N ARG A 395 -18.06 -7.49 -1.80
CA ARG A 395 -17.41 -8.81 -1.83
C ARG A 395 -17.25 -9.38 -3.24
N ARG A 396 -18.14 -9.05 -4.20
CA ARG A 396 -17.98 -9.48 -5.60
C ARG A 396 -16.92 -8.69 -6.36
N LYS A 397 -16.61 -7.46 -5.94
CA LYS A 397 -15.54 -6.62 -6.53
C LYS A 397 -14.27 -6.61 -5.68
N SER A 398 -14.32 -6.89 -4.38
CA SER A 398 -13.15 -7.31 -3.62
C SER A 398 -12.85 -8.74 -4.05
N ILE A 399 -11.78 -8.93 -4.76
CA ILE A 399 -11.28 -10.15 -5.41
C ILE A 399 -10.89 -11.24 -4.37
N PHE A 400 -11.64 -11.36 -3.29
CA PHE A 400 -11.42 -12.33 -2.24
C PHE A 400 -12.65 -13.18 -2.05
N ARG A 401 -12.89 -14.06 -3.01
CA ARG A 401 -13.64 -15.27 -2.73
C ARG A 401 -12.75 -16.20 -1.91
N ARG A 402 -13.22 -16.56 -0.73
CA ARG A 402 -12.83 -17.81 -0.10
C ARG A 402 -13.25 -18.92 -1.06
N GLY A 403 -12.32 -19.61 -1.61
CA GLY A 403 -12.39 -20.92 -2.22
C GLY A 403 -11.16 -21.65 -1.77
#